data_bba8ae8f45557ab2bbfd912514edff5c
#
_entry.id   bba8ae8f45557ab2bbfd912514edff5c
#
_cell.length_a   1.000
_cell.length_b   1.000
_cell.length_c   1.000
_cell.angle_alpha   90.00
_cell.angle_beta   90.00
_cell.angle_gamma   90.00
#
_symmetry.space_group_name_H-M   'P 1'
#
loop_
_entity.id
_entity.type
_entity.pdbx_description
1 polymer ?
#
loop_
_entity_poly.entity_id
_entity_poly.type
_entity_poly.pdbx_seq_one_letter_code
_entity_poly.pdbx_strand_id
1 'polypeptide(L)'
;MDPIFSRCARIIDEKGIECLQAKTVAVFGIGGVGSYAAEALVRAGVGHLIFIDKDEVDITNLNRQLVADLTTIGKNKAEVMVSRAHLVNPACDAKAMPVFYRPGDEDFIRELHADYVIDA
;
A
#
# COMPACT_ATOMS: atom_id res chain seq x y z
N MET A 1 6.54 18.43 -12.44
CA MET A 1 5.64 17.58 -11.64
C MET A 1 5.03 16.48 -12.53
N ASP A 2 4.92 15.28 -12.00
CA ASP A 2 4.30 14.15 -12.71
C ASP A 2 2.83 14.47 -13.01
N PRO A 3 2.37 14.34 -14.25
CA PRO A 3 0.97 14.64 -14.63
C PRO A 3 -0.07 13.86 -13.85
N ILE A 4 0.24 12.68 -13.32
CA ILE A 4 -0.73 11.89 -12.55
C ILE A 4 -1.20 12.59 -11.27
N PHE A 5 -0.44 13.57 -10.78
CA PHE A 5 -0.77 14.33 -9.56
C PHE A 5 -1.32 15.73 -9.84
N SER A 6 -1.54 16.10 -11.11
CA SER A 6 -1.93 17.45 -11.48
C SER A 6 -3.24 17.90 -10.84
N ARG A 7 -4.19 16.98 -10.65
CA ARG A 7 -5.49 17.28 -10.02
C ARG A 7 -5.36 17.43 -8.51
N CYS A 8 -4.59 16.56 -7.86
CA CYS A 8 -4.31 16.67 -6.43
C CYS A 8 -3.58 17.95 -6.09
N ALA A 9 -2.67 18.38 -6.95
CA ALA A 9 -1.92 19.63 -6.76
C ALA A 9 -2.82 20.88 -6.71
N ARG A 10 -4.02 20.83 -7.27
CA ARG A 10 -4.99 21.92 -7.15
C ARG A 10 -5.49 22.13 -5.73
N ILE A 11 -5.38 21.09 -4.88
CA ILE A 11 -5.88 21.12 -3.51
C ILE A 11 -4.72 21.26 -2.53
N ILE A 12 -3.64 20.49 -2.71
CA ILE A 12 -2.53 20.41 -1.75
C ILE A 12 -1.24 21.08 -2.25
N ASP A 13 -1.25 21.67 -3.41
CA ASP A 13 -0.11 22.32 -4.09
C ASP A 13 1.03 21.34 -4.40
N GLU A 14 2.05 21.81 -5.11
CA GLU A 14 3.24 21.03 -5.40
C GLU A 14 4.00 20.65 -4.13
N LYS A 15 4.01 21.54 -3.13
CA LYS A 15 4.65 21.24 -1.84
C LYS A 15 3.99 20.06 -1.13
N GLY A 16 2.66 19.98 -1.21
CA GLY A 16 1.91 18.84 -0.65
C GLY A 16 2.25 17.55 -1.37
N ILE A 17 2.33 17.57 -2.69
CA ILE A 17 2.76 16.41 -3.49
C ILE A 17 4.17 15.98 -3.10
N GLU A 18 5.12 16.89 -3.03
CA GLU A 18 6.49 16.59 -2.62
C GLU A 18 6.56 16.03 -1.20
N CYS A 19 5.75 16.57 -0.29
CA CYS A 19 5.66 16.07 1.08
C CYS A 19 5.21 14.61 1.11
N LEU A 20 4.16 14.25 0.36
CA LEU A 20 3.68 12.86 0.27
C LEU A 20 4.72 11.94 -0.35
N GLN A 21 5.41 12.39 -1.39
CA GLN A 21 6.45 11.61 -2.06
C GLN A 21 7.63 11.27 -1.13
N ALA A 22 7.85 12.08 -0.10
CA ALA A 22 8.91 11.86 0.89
C ALA A 22 8.47 10.95 2.05
N LYS A 23 7.18 10.62 2.17
CA LYS A 23 6.66 9.84 3.29
C LYS A 23 6.73 8.35 3.05
N THR A 24 6.92 7.63 4.16
CA THR A 24 6.84 6.17 4.22
C THR A 24 5.64 5.77 5.06
N VAL A 25 4.75 4.97 4.50
CA VAL A 25 3.56 4.46 5.19
C VAL A 25 3.55 2.94 5.14
N ALA A 26 3.37 2.32 6.29
CA ALA A 26 3.21 0.87 6.41
C ALA A 26 1.73 0.53 6.57
N VAL A 27 1.24 -0.42 5.78
CA VAL A 27 -0.15 -0.89 5.85
C VAL A 27 -0.14 -2.36 6.29
N PHE A 28 -0.69 -2.62 7.46
CA PHE A 28 -0.85 -3.96 8.01
C PHE A 28 -2.23 -4.49 7.65
N GLY A 29 -2.25 -5.58 6.90
CA GLY A 29 -3.49 -6.20 6.43
C GLY A 29 -3.96 -5.64 5.09
N ILE A 30 -3.84 -6.46 4.04
CA ILE A 30 -4.25 -6.12 2.66
C ILE A 30 -5.53 -6.89 2.32
N GLY A 31 -6.57 -6.65 3.09
CA GLY A 31 -7.88 -7.26 2.91
C GLY A 31 -8.93 -6.28 2.39
N GLY A 32 -10.15 -6.39 2.91
CA GLY A 32 -11.27 -5.57 2.46
C GLY A 32 -11.09 -4.08 2.69
N VAL A 33 -10.54 -3.69 3.83
CA VAL A 33 -10.24 -2.28 4.16
C VAL A 33 -8.84 -1.90 3.71
N GLY A 34 -7.85 -2.73 4.04
CA GLY A 34 -6.44 -2.42 3.80
C GLY A 34 -6.08 -2.30 2.33
N SER A 35 -6.67 -3.12 1.46
CA SER A 35 -6.38 -3.04 0.02
C SER A 35 -6.86 -1.71 -0.58
N TYR A 36 -8.02 -1.22 -0.19
CA TYR A 36 -8.52 0.06 -0.66
C TYR A 36 -7.75 1.24 -0.04
N ALA A 37 -7.37 1.13 1.24
CA ALA A 37 -6.51 2.14 1.87
C ALA A 37 -5.15 2.23 1.17
N ALA A 38 -4.54 1.09 0.87
CA ALA A 38 -3.28 1.02 0.13
C ALA A 38 -3.40 1.64 -1.26
N GLU A 39 -4.46 1.32 -1.99
CA GLU A 39 -4.72 1.91 -3.31
C GLU A 39 -4.85 3.43 -3.24
N ALA A 40 -5.59 3.93 -2.25
CA ALA A 40 -5.75 5.37 -2.04
C ALA A 40 -4.41 6.07 -1.79
N LEU A 41 -3.53 5.46 -1.00
CA LEU A 41 -2.21 6.01 -0.72
C LEU A 41 -1.33 6.04 -1.97
N VAL A 42 -1.37 4.99 -2.79
CA VAL A 42 -0.64 4.95 -4.07
C VAL A 42 -1.11 6.10 -4.97
N ARG A 43 -2.41 6.26 -5.11
CA ARG A 43 -3.00 7.27 -6.00
C ARG A 43 -2.81 8.69 -5.48
N ALA A 44 -2.72 8.87 -4.17
CA ALA A 44 -2.42 10.16 -3.56
C ALA A 44 -0.96 10.59 -3.73
N GLY A 45 -0.06 9.65 -4.03
CA GLY A 45 1.33 9.99 -4.30
C GLY A 45 2.28 9.75 -3.13
N VAL A 46 1.91 8.92 -2.15
CA VAL A 46 2.84 8.50 -1.11
C VAL A 46 4.02 7.79 -1.77
N GLY A 47 5.23 8.26 -1.48
CA GLY A 47 6.44 7.83 -2.20
C GLY A 47 6.96 6.46 -1.80
N HIS A 48 6.75 6.05 -0.55
CA HIS A 48 7.26 4.80 -0.01
C HIS A 48 6.16 4.07 0.73
N LEU A 49 5.83 2.87 0.28
CA LEU A 49 4.78 2.05 0.88
C LEU A 49 5.32 0.67 1.23
N ILE A 50 4.92 0.19 2.39
CA ILE A 50 5.25 -1.16 2.86
C ILE A 50 3.95 -1.87 3.15
N PHE A 51 3.68 -2.95 2.43
CA PHE A 51 2.48 -3.75 2.61
C PHE A 51 2.83 -5.02 3.37
N ILE A 52 2.19 -5.24 4.51
CA ILE A 52 2.44 -6.38 5.39
C ILE A 52 1.21 -7.26 5.43
N ASP A 53 1.29 -8.45 4.85
CA ASP A 53 0.23 -9.46 4.90
C ASP A 53 0.82 -10.83 4.55
N LYS A 54 0.55 -11.83 5.39
CA LYS A 54 1.02 -13.20 5.16
C LYS A 54 0.09 -14.01 4.26
N ASP A 55 -1.15 -13.56 4.07
CA ASP A 55 -2.19 -14.36 3.43
C ASP A 55 -2.10 -14.36 1.91
N GLU A 56 -2.60 -15.43 1.33
CA GLU A 56 -2.80 -15.53 -0.12
C GLU A 56 -4.21 -15.09 -0.47
N VAL A 57 -4.38 -14.62 -1.71
CA VAL A 57 -5.70 -14.30 -2.26
C VAL A 57 -6.51 -15.57 -2.38
N ASP A 58 -7.72 -15.56 -1.83
CA ASP A 58 -8.68 -16.65 -1.93
C ASP A 58 -9.86 -16.25 -2.81
N ILE A 59 -10.48 -17.22 -3.46
CA ILE A 59 -11.64 -16.96 -4.33
C ILE A 59 -12.78 -16.27 -3.60
N THR A 60 -12.94 -16.52 -2.31
CA THR A 60 -13.97 -15.88 -1.48
C THR A 60 -13.70 -14.41 -1.23
N ASN A 61 -12.50 -13.93 -1.54
CA ASN A 61 -12.13 -12.51 -1.39
C ASN A 61 -12.63 -11.64 -2.55
N LEU A 62 -13.06 -12.24 -3.66
CA LEU A 62 -13.45 -11.51 -4.87
C LEU A 62 -14.58 -10.52 -4.65
N ASN A 63 -15.45 -10.78 -3.68
CA ASN A 63 -16.62 -9.93 -3.44
C ASN A 63 -16.27 -8.57 -2.82
N ARG A 64 -15.09 -8.40 -2.22
CA ARG A 64 -14.80 -7.18 -1.44
C ARG A 64 -13.33 -6.74 -1.41
N GLN A 65 -12.37 -7.55 -1.85
CA GLN A 65 -10.95 -7.19 -1.76
C GLN A 65 -10.42 -6.77 -3.11
N LEU A 66 -9.82 -5.58 -3.15
CA LEU A 66 -9.30 -4.98 -4.38
C LEU A 66 -8.22 -5.83 -5.04
N VAL A 67 -7.40 -6.54 -4.25
CA VAL A 67 -6.32 -7.39 -4.75
C VAL A 67 -6.84 -8.71 -5.34
N ALA A 68 -8.11 -9.04 -5.10
CA ALA A 68 -8.66 -10.33 -5.49
C ALA A 68 -9.35 -10.26 -6.85
N ASP A 69 -8.81 -10.97 -7.81
CA ASP A 69 -9.42 -11.26 -9.09
C ASP A 69 -9.02 -12.68 -9.54
N LEU A 70 -9.55 -13.14 -10.66
CA LEU A 70 -9.29 -14.50 -11.12
C LEU A 70 -7.82 -14.75 -11.47
N THR A 71 -7.03 -13.70 -11.71
CA THR A 71 -5.60 -13.82 -12.05
C THR A 71 -4.72 -13.84 -10.81
N THR A 72 -5.23 -13.44 -9.64
CA THR A 72 -4.41 -13.28 -8.43
C THR A 72 -4.64 -14.35 -7.37
N ILE A 73 -5.62 -15.23 -7.56
CA ILE A 73 -5.91 -16.32 -6.61
C ILE A 73 -4.64 -17.14 -6.35
N GLY A 74 -4.34 -17.38 -5.08
CA GLY A 74 -3.15 -18.13 -4.64
C GLY A 74 -1.88 -17.30 -4.52
N LYS A 75 -1.90 -16.03 -4.91
CA LYS A 75 -0.76 -15.13 -4.76
C LYS A 75 -0.81 -14.40 -3.42
N ASN A 76 0.35 -14.08 -2.85
CA ASN A 76 0.40 -13.30 -1.61
C ASN A 76 -0.22 -11.91 -1.81
N LYS A 77 -1.08 -11.49 -0.89
CA LYS A 77 -1.81 -10.22 -1.00
C LYS A 77 -0.90 -9.00 -1.04
N ALA A 78 0.16 -8.98 -0.23
CA ALA A 78 1.10 -7.87 -0.20
C ALA A 78 1.84 -7.74 -1.54
N GLU A 79 2.25 -8.85 -2.12
CA GLU A 79 2.93 -8.87 -3.42
C GLU A 79 2.01 -8.43 -4.56
N VAL A 80 0.74 -8.85 -4.52
CA VAL A 80 -0.26 -8.39 -5.49
C VAL A 80 -0.44 -6.88 -5.39
N MET A 81 -0.47 -6.34 -4.16
CA MET A 81 -0.62 -4.89 -3.96
C MET A 81 0.58 -4.11 -4.49
N VAL A 82 1.79 -4.63 -4.35
CA VAL A 82 3.00 -4.02 -4.95
C VAL A 82 2.85 -3.95 -6.48
N SER A 83 2.40 -5.02 -7.12
CA SER A 83 2.18 -5.04 -8.56
C SER A 83 1.16 -4.00 -9.00
N ARG A 84 0.05 -3.88 -8.25
CA ARG A 84 -0.96 -2.85 -8.50
C ARG A 84 -0.39 -1.44 -8.35
N ALA A 85 0.39 -1.22 -7.30
CA ALA A 85 1.01 0.09 -7.05
C ALA A 85 1.87 0.52 -8.24
N HIS A 86 2.65 -0.38 -8.79
CA HIS A 86 3.52 -0.08 -9.93
C HIS A 86 2.75 0.15 -11.24
N LEU A 87 1.56 -0.43 -11.39
CA LEU A 87 0.70 -0.16 -12.54
C LEU A 87 0.11 1.26 -12.48
N VAL A 88 -0.13 1.77 -11.29
CA VAL A 88 -0.69 3.12 -11.08
C VAL A 88 0.42 4.17 -11.04
N ASN A 89 1.46 3.90 -10.28
CA ASN A 89 2.58 4.84 -10.07
C ASN A 89 3.90 4.06 -10.04
N PRO A 90 4.56 3.88 -11.18
CA PRO A 90 5.82 3.12 -11.23
C PRO A 90 6.96 3.75 -10.43
N ALA A 91 6.88 5.04 -10.09
CA ALA A 91 7.87 5.71 -9.26
C ALA A 91 7.69 5.45 -7.77
N CYS A 92 6.56 4.87 -7.35
CA CYS A 92 6.34 4.51 -5.95
C CYS A 92 7.28 3.38 -5.53
N ASP A 93 8.01 3.59 -4.43
CA ASP A 93 8.80 2.54 -3.79
C ASP A 93 7.88 1.69 -2.92
N ALA A 94 7.33 0.63 -3.49
CA ALA A 94 6.41 -0.27 -2.81
C ALA A 94 7.11 -1.59 -2.49
N LYS A 95 7.01 -2.03 -1.25
CA LYS A 95 7.62 -3.28 -0.76
C LYS A 95 6.57 -4.18 -0.15
N ALA A 96 6.69 -5.47 -0.40
CA ALA A 96 5.85 -6.50 0.20
C ALA A 96 6.61 -7.22 1.30
N MET A 97 5.95 -7.39 2.45
CA MET A 97 6.44 -8.22 3.54
C MET A 97 5.39 -9.30 3.85
N PRO A 98 5.56 -10.53 3.34
CA PRO A 98 4.59 -11.61 3.51
C PRO A 98 4.75 -12.27 4.87
N VAL A 99 4.62 -11.47 5.93
CA VAL A 99 4.80 -11.91 7.31
C VAL A 99 3.60 -11.50 8.16
N PHE A 100 3.47 -12.14 9.31
CA PHE A 100 2.42 -11.84 10.28
C PHE A 100 3.00 -11.02 11.43
N TYR A 101 2.36 -9.89 11.73
CA TYR A 101 2.67 -9.10 12.91
C TYR A 101 1.90 -9.63 14.12
N ARG A 102 2.58 -9.75 15.26
CA ARG A 102 1.99 -10.19 16.53
C ARG A 102 2.20 -9.13 17.61
N PRO A 103 1.32 -9.05 18.62
CA PRO A 103 1.61 -8.25 19.80
C PRO A 103 2.97 -8.67 20.40
N GLY A 104 3.80 -7.68 20.71
CA GLY A 104 5.18 -7.90 21.16
C GLY A 104 6.24 -7.74 20.09
N ASP A 105 5.85 -7.59 18.82
CA ASP A 105 6.78 -7.38 17.69
C ASP A 105 7.08 -5.90 17.46
N GLU A 106 7.16 -5.10 18.53
CA GLU A 106 7.37 -3.64 18.43
C GLU A 106 8.67 -3.28 17.71
N ASP A 107 9.70 -4.11 17.86
CA ASP A 107 10.97 -3.88 17.15
C ASP A 107 10.79 -3.99 15.64
N PHE A 108 9.94 -4.89 15.18
CA PHE A 108 9.60 -5.01 13.77
C PHE A 108 9.01 -3.70 13.23
N ILE A 109 8.09 -3.09 13.96
CA ILE A 109 7.49 -1.80 13.58
C ILE A 109 8.54 -0.71 13.51
N ARG A 110 9.43 -0.62 14.51
CA ARG A 110 10.50 0.37 14.55
C ARG A 110 11.45 0.24 13.37
N GLU A 111 11.80 -0.98 13.00
CA GLU A 111 12.70 -1.27 11.89
C GLU A 111 12.14 -0.86 10.53
N LEU A 112 10.81 -0.73 10.40
CA LEU A 112 10.19 -0.25 9.17
C LEU A 112 10.50 1.22 8.89
N HIS A 113 10.82 2.00 9.91
CA HIS A 113 11.07 3.46 9.82
C HIS A 113 9.94 4.20 9.09
N ALA A 114 8.70 3.74 9.28
CA ALA A 114 7.54 4.36 8.67
C ALA A 114 7.16 5.65 9.40
N ASP A 115 6.73 6.66 8.65
CA ASP A 115 6.19 7.90 9.22
C ASP A 115 4.79 7.66 9.80
N TYR A 116 4.01 6.79 9.16
CA TYR A 116 2.66 6.41 9.58
C TYR A 116 2.46 4.92 9.43
N VAL A 117 1.62 4.37 10.30
CA VAL A 117 1.21 2.97 10.27
C VAL A 117 -0.32 2.91 10.19
N ILE A 118 -0.83 2.14 9.25
CA ILE A 118 -2.26 1.84 9.14
C ILE A 118 -2.45 0.39 9.52
N ASP A 119 -3.27 0.16 10.54
CA ASP A 119 -3.67 -1.17 10.99
C ASP A 119 -5.08 -1.44 10.48
N ALA A 120 -5.18 -2.30 9.48
CA ALA A 120 -6.44 -2.55 8.80
C ALA A 120 -6.92 -4.01 8.93
#